data_27fd0726ec59067c5b9fa548d12aec98
#
_entry.id   27fd0726ec59067c5b9fa548d12aec98
#
_cell.length_a   1.000
_cell.length_b   1.000
_cell.length_c   1.000
_cell.angle_alpha   90.00
_cell.angle_beta   90.00
_cell.angle_gamma   90.00
#
_symmetry.space_group_name_H-M   'P 1'
#
loop_
_entity.id
_entity.type
_entity.pdbx_description
1 polymer ?
#
loop_
_entity_poly.entity_id
_entity_poly.type
_entity_poly.pdbx_seq_one_letter_code
_entity_poly.pdbx_strand_id
1 'polypeptide(L)' 'NLFKKGIDKIAQKVGEEATELIIASKNSDDKLFIEESGDLLFHFLLILQKRGFKIDDVINELKSRNK' A
#
# COMPACT_ATOMS: atom_id res chain seq x y z
N ASN A 1 17.35 9.95 11.00
CA ASN A 1 16.53 10.15 12.19
C ASN A 1 15.44 9.09 12.31
N LEU A 2 14.70 9.11 13.39
CA LEU A 2 13.70 8.07 13.67
C LEU A 2 12.58 8.09 12.65
N PHE A 3 12.16 9.26 12.22
CA PHE A 3 11.09 9.38 11.22
C PHE A 3 11.49 8.71 9.91
N LYS A 4 12.70 9.02 9.44
CA LYS A 4 13.18 8.46 8.19
C LYS A 4 13.33 6.94 8.29
N LYS A 5 13.83 6.45 9.42
CA LYS A 5 13.95 5.01 9.65
C LYS A 5 12.59 4.33 9.56
N GLY A 6 11.59 4.93 10.20
CA GLY A 6 10.25 4.38 10.18
C GLY A 6 9.70 4.30 8.77
N ILE A 7 9.88 5.36 8.00
CA ILE A 7 9.39 5.39 6.62
C ILE A 7 10.12 4.37 5.76
N ASP A 8 11.43 4.25 5.91
CA ASP A 8 12.20 3.31 5.10
C ASP A 8 11.71 1.87 5.33
N LYS A 9 11.43 1.53 6.58
CA LYS A 9 10.95 0.18 6.89
C LYS A 9 9.56 -0.07 6.32
N ILE A 10 8.68 0.89 6.46
CA ILE A 10 7.32 0.76 5.92
C ILE A 10 7.36 0.71 4.40
N ALA A 11 8.20 1.53 3.77
CA ALA A 11 8.33 1.53 2.32
C ALA A 11 8.85 0.18 1.83
N GLN A 12 9.79 -0.42 2.55
CA GLN A 12 10.26 -1.76 2.21
C GLN A 12 9.12 -2.76 2.26
N LYS A 13 8.26 -2.68 3.28
CA LYS A 13 7.11 -3.56 3.41
C LYS A 13 6.14 -3.39 2.24
N VAL A 14 5.90 -2.15 1.83
CA VAL A 14 5.03 -1.90 0.67
C VAL A 14 5.58 -2.59 -0.57
N GLY A 15 6.90 -2.47 -0.80
CA GLY A 15 7.52 -3.13 -1.94
C GLY A 15 7.39 -4.64 -1.90
N GLU A 16 7.64 -5.23 -0.72
CA GLU A 16 7.54 -6.68 -0.56
C GLU A 16 6.10 -7.15 -0.78
N GLU A 17 5.14 -6.45 -0.22
CA GLU A 17 3.74 -6.86 -0.32
C GLU A 17 3.15 -6.60 -1.69
N ALA A 18 3.63 -5.58 -2.39
CA ALA A 18 3.24 -5.37 -3.78
C ALA A 18 3.71 -6.54 -4.63
N THR A 19 4.92 -7.02 -4.41
CA THR A 19 5.44 -8.19 -5.12
C THR A 19 4.60 -9.43 -4.81
N GLU A 20 4.26 -9.64 -3.54
CA GLU A 20 3.44 -10.77 -3.14
C GLU A 20 2.04 -10.68 -3.74
N LEU A 21 1.48 -9.47 -3.82
CA LEU A 21 0.18 -9.30 -4.44
C LEU A 21 0.22 -9.63 -5.93
N ILE A 22 1.29 -9.22 -6.62
CA ILE A 22 1.43 -9.54 -8.03
C ILE A 22 1.43 -11.05 -8.23
N ILE A 23 2.18 -11.77 -7.40
CA ILE A 23 2.23 -13.23 -7.49
C ILE A 23 0.85 -13.83 -7.18
N ALA A 24 0.21 -13.36 -6.13
CA ALA A 24 -1.10 -13.87 -5.72
C ALA A 24 -2.17 -13.60 -6.78
N SER A 25 -2.04 -12.48 -7.51
CA SER A 25 -3.03 -12.13 -8.53
C SER A 25 -3.04 -13.10 -9.69
N LYS A 26 -1.99 -13.91 -9.83
CA LYS A 26 -1.85 -14.84 -10.93
C LYS A 26 -2.14 -16.27 -10.54
N ASN A 27 -2.48 -16.52 -9.29
CA ASN A 27 -2.85 -17.86 -8.89
C ASN A 27 -4.32 -17.88 -8.48
N SER A 28 -4.85 -19.08 -8.27
CA SER A 28 -6.30 -19.24 -8.08
C SER A 28 -6.73 -19.21 -6.61
N ASP A 29 -5.83 -18.88 -5.71
CA ASP A 29 -6.15 -18.85 -4.28
C ASP A 29 -6.70 -17.46 -3.92
N ASP A 30 -8.03 -17.34 -3.94
CA ASP A 30 -8.67 -16.04 -3.68
C ASP A 30 -8.42 -15.56 -2.27
N LYS A 31 -8.36 -16.47 -1.30
CA LYS A 31 -8.11 -16.06 0.08
C LYS A 31 -6.73 -15.42 0.21
N LEU A 32 -5.73 -16.03 -0.40
CA LEU A 32 -4.38 -15.48 -0.37
C LEU A 32 -4.34 -14.11 -1.06
N PHE A 33 -5.02 -13.98 -2.20
CA PHE A 33 -5.09 -12.72 -2.90
C PHE A 33 -5.66 -11.61 -2.01
N ILE A 34 -6.74 -11.90 -1.30
CA ILE A 34 -7.37 -10.92 -0.42
C ILE A 34 -6.46 -10.58 0.77
N GLU A 35 -5.78 -11.58 1.34
CA GLU A 35 -4.86 -11.34 2.43
C GLU A 35 -3.72 -10.42 2.01
N GLU A 36 -3.13 -10.68 0.85
CA GLU A 36 -2.03 -9.86 0.37
C GLU A 36 -2.50 -8.45 0.01
N SER A 37 -3.72 -8.34 -0.51
CA SER A 37 -4.32 -7.03 -0.78
C SER A 37 -4.47 -6.23 0.50
N GLY A 38 -4.91 -6.87 1.57
CA GLY A 38 -5.07 -6.21 2.87
C GLY A 38 -3.74 -5.75 3.44
N ASP A 39 -2.72 -6.61 3.34
CA ASP A 39 -1.39 -6.26 3.85
C ASP A 39 -0.81 -5.05 3.12
N LEU A 40 -0.96 -5.02 1.79
CA LEU A 40 -0.47 -3.91 1.00
C LEU A 40 -1.22 -2.62 1.35
N LEU A 41 -2.53 -2.70 1.41
CA LEU A 41 -3.34 -1.52 1.75
C LEU A 41 -2.98 -0.99 3.14
N PHE A 42 -2.80 -1.88 4.10
CA PHE A 42 -2.45 -1.47 5.46
C PHE A 42 -1.15 -0.65 5.48
N HIS A 43 -0.11 -1.15 4.85
CA HIS A 43 1.17 -0.45 4.86
C HIS A 43 1.14 0.81 4.00
N PHE A 44 0.35 0.81 2.92
CA PHE A 44 0.15 2.01 2.14
C PHE A 44 -0.48 3.12 2.99
N LEU A 45 -1.51 2.77 3.77
CA LEU A 45 -2.15 3.75 4.65
C LEU A 45 -1.19 4.26 5.72
N LEU A 46 -0.30 3.41 6.23
CA LEU A 46 0.71 3.84 7.19
C LEU A 46 1.66 4.86 6.59
N ILE A 47 2.10 4.66 5.33
CA ILE A 47 2.98 5.62 4.67
C ILE A 47 2.27 6.96 4.51
N LEU A 48 1.01 6.93 4.10
CA LEU A 48 0.24 8.17 3.98
C LEU A 48 0.21 8.91 5.33
N GLN A 49 -0.08 8.19 6.40
CA GLN A 49 -0.14 8.79 7.72
C GLN A 49 1.20 9.39 8.12
N LYS A 50 2.30 8.69 7.87
CA LYS A 50 3.62 9.19 8.20
C LYS A 50 3.96 10.45 7.42
N ARG A 51 3.45 10.59 6.21
CA ARG A 51 3.67 11.76 5.37
C ARG A 51 2.65 12.86 5.67
N GLY A 52 1.71 12.64 6.58
CA GLY A 52 0.71 13.64 6.96
C GLY A 52 -0.47 13.74 6.01
N PHE A 53 -0.75 12.68 5.28
CA PHE A 53 -1.85 12.66 4.31
C PHE A 53 -2.90 11.63 4.70
N LYS A 54 -4.05 11.74 4.06
CA LYS A 54 -5.18 10.83 4.25
C LYS A 54 -5.49 10.15 2.93
N ILE A 55 -6.18 9.01 3.02
CA ILE A 55 -6.61 8.31 1.81
C ILE A 55 -7.45 9.23 0.91
N ASP A 56 -8.20 10.15 1.50
CA ASP A 56 -9.00 11.10 0.73
C ASP A 56 -8.16 11.90 -0.24
N ASP A 57 -6.93 12.24 0.15
CA ASP A 57 -6.04 13.01 -0.74
C ASP A 57 -5.73 12.21 -2.00
N VAL A 58 -5.51 10.91 -1.85
CA VAL A 58 -5.23 10.04 -2.98
C VAL A 58 -6.47 9.87 -3.85
N ILE A 59 -7.62 9.67 -3.20
CA ILE A 59 -8.88 9.52 -3.92
C ILE A 59 -9.18 10.77 -4.73
N ASN A 60 -8.95 11.95 -4.15
CA ASN A 60 -9.18 13.21 -4.86
C ASN A 60 -8.26 13.35 -6.06
N GLU A 61 -7.00 12.91 -5.92
CA GLU A 61 -6.08 12.91 -7.04
C GLU A 61 -6.57 12.02 -8.18
N LEU A 62 -7.08 10.84 -7.83
CA LEU A 62 -7.63 9.93 -8.84
C LEU A 62 -8.84 10.54 -9.52
N LYS A 63 -9.71 11.19 -8.75
CA LYS A 63 -10.89 11.85 -9.33
C LYS A 63 -10.50 12.95 -10.29
N SER A 64 -9.44 13.70 -9.96
CA SER A 64 -9.01 14.81 -10.83
C SER A 64 -8.50 14.32 -12.16
N ARG A 65 -8.02 13.07 -12.22
CA ARG A 65 -7.52 12.47 -13.44
C ARG A 65 -8.58 11.69 -14.20
N ASN A 66 -9.68 11.39 -13.53
CA ASN A 66 -10.73 10.59 -14.14
C ASN A 66 -11.55 11.44 -15.10
N LYS A 67 -11.64 10.98 -16.32
CA LYS A 67 -12.39 11.70 -17.35
C LYS A 67 -13.77 11.14 -17.57
#